data_34a74c771ab725484cc687a76355d611
#
_entry.id   34a74c771ab725484cc687a76355d611
#
_cell.length_a   1.000
_cell.length_b   1.000
_cell.length_c   1.000
_cell.angle_alpha   90.00
_cell.angle_beta   90.00
_cell.angle_gamma   90.00
#
_symmetry.space_group_name_H-M   'P 1'
#
loop_
_entity.id
_entity.type
_entity.pdbx_description
1 polymer ?
#
loop_
_entity_poly.entity_id
_entity_poly.type
_entity_poly.pdbx_seq_one_letter_code
_entity_poly.pdbx_strand_id
1 'polypeptide(L)'
;MVNLGLRRSASGASPVVVQVWGEAALFTRPELKVERVSYPVMTPSAAVGVLESIYWKPQFRWDVVAIEVLAEIKQFTQRRNETTDLASLAEAVSGRRRVDTVANRVQRNAVCLRDVAYRIHAHAVPDKNSDKPEAAYRDQFRRRVTRGSCFSQPYLGVREFSAFFGDPDDRPAQPITEKLGLMLHSVDHSTTPPSFTWFDAELVNGVLRVPEQGIPATGAA
;
A
#
# COMPACT_ATOMS: atom_id res chain seq x y z
N MET A 1 14.19 -10.46 -15.82
CA MET A 1 12.76 -10.29 -15.44
C MET A 1 11.87 -11.15 -16.34
N VAL A 2 10.99 -11.95 -15.76
CA VAL A 2 10.00 -12.75 -16.49
C VAL A 2 8.96 -11.80 -17.09
N ASN A 3 8.57 -12.04 -18.36
CA ASN A 3 7.49 -11.28 -18.98
C ASN A 3 6.15 -11.75 -18.38
N LEU A 4 5.58 -10.94 -17.50
CA LEU A 4 4.32 -11.27 -16.80
C LEU A 4 3.07 -11.06 -17.68
N GLY A 5 3.21 -10.55 -18.92
CA GLY A 5 2.06 -10.25 -19.79
C GLY A 5 1.06 -9.28 -19.14
N LEU A 6 1.54 -8.28 -18.42
CA LEU A 6 0.71 -7.29 -17.73
C LEU A 6 0.02 -6.34 -18.71
N ARG A 7 -1.16 -5.84 -18.31
CA ARG A 7 -1.85 -4.83 -19.10
C ARG A 7 -0.96 -3.61 -19.33
N ARG A 8 -1.07 -3.04 -20.53
CA ARG A 8 -0.39 -1.81 -20.90
C ARG A 8 -1.25 -0.60 -20.52
N SER A 9 -0.62 0.56 -20.38
CA SER A 9 -1.35 1.82 -20.20
C SER A 9 -2.13 2.19 -21.46
N ALA A 10 -2.99 3.20 -21.37
CA ALA A 10 -3.72 3.75 -22.52
C ALA A 10 -2.78 4.24 -23.64
N SER A 11 -1.57 4.65 -23.32
CA SER A 11 -0.53 5.02 -24.30
C SER A 11 0.25 3.82 -24.87
N GLY A 12 -0.11 2.58 -24.48
CA GLY A 12 0.59 1.36 -24.88
C GLY A 12 1.90 1.09 -24.13
N ALA A 13 2.22 1.88 -23.09
CA ALA A 13 3.44 1.73 -22.32
C ALA A 13 3.37 0.53 -21.34
N SER A 14 4.54 -0.08 -21.08
CA SER A 14 4.68 -1.08 -20.02
C SER A 14 4.69 -0.40 -18.64
N PRO A 15 4.26 -1.08 -17.55
CA PRO A 15 4.32 -0.53 -16.21
C PRO A 15 5.73 -0.06 -15.81
N VAL A 16 5.80 0.94 -14.95
CA VAL A 16 7.02 1.18 -14.17
C VAL A 16 7.12 0.13 -13.08
N VAL A 17 8.34 -0.13 -12.63
CA VAL A 17 8.61 -1.15 -11.63
C VAL A 17 9.46 -0.55 -10.52
N VAL A 18 9.14 -0.87 -9.27
CA VAL A 18 9.94 -0.54 -8.09
C VAL A 18 9.96 -1.74 -7.15
N GLN A 19 11.11 -2.02 -6.59
CA GLN A 19 11.23 -2.99 -5.52
C GLN A 19 11.16 -2.28 -4.17
N VAL A 20 10.41 -2.86 -3.23
CA VAL A 20 10.24 -2.34 -1.87
C VAL A 20 10.43 -3.47 -0.86
N TRP A 21 11.02 -3.16 0.30
CA TRP A 21 11.26 -4.14 1.35
C TRP A 21 11.31 -3.49 2.73
N GLY A 22 11.18 -4.29 3.76
CA GLY A 22 11.27 -3.83 5.14
C GLY A 22 11.22 -4.99 6.13
N GLU A 23 11.60 -4.69 7.37
CA GLU A 23 11.64 -5.69 8.45
C GLU A 23 10.24 -6.17 8.86
N ALA A 24 9.23 -5.29 8.75
CA ALA A 24 7.86 -5.61 9.10
C ALA A 24 6.85 -4.88 8.21
N ALA A 25 5.61 -5.43 8.15
CA ALA A 25 4.48 -4.82 7.48
C ALA A 25 3.16 -5.13 8.21
N LEU A 26 2.20 -4.22 8.09
CA LEU A 26 0.84 -4.44 8.61
C LEU A 26 -0.17 -3.87 7.61
N PHE A 27 -0.66 -4.70 6.73
CA PHE A 27 -1.70 -4.38 5.76
C PHE A 27 -3.06 -4.75 6.36
N THR A 28 -3.55 -3.90 7.26
CA THR A 28 -4.71 -4.19 8.12
C THR A 28 -5.95 -4.52 7.30
N ARG A 29 -6.60 -5.64 7.62
CA ARG A 29 -7.92 -5.98 7.12
C ARG A 29 -8.95 -5.00 7.67
N PRO A 30 -9.77 -4.33 6.82
CA PRO A 30 -10.72 -3.31 7.29
C PRO A 30 -11.75 -3.82 8.28
N GLU A 31 -12.09 -5.11 8.24
CA GLU A 31 -13.01 -5.78 9.16
C GLU A 31 -12.40 -6.04 10.56
N LEU A 32 -11.06 -6.00 10.69
CA LEU A 32 -10.32 -6.31 11.93
C LEU A 32 -9.58 -5.07 12.45
N LYS A 33 -10.35 -4.02 12.82
CA LYS A 33 -9.79 -2.72 13.23
C LYS A 33 -9.26 -2.69 14.65
N VAL A 34 -9.81 -3.50 15.54
CA VAL A 34 -9.48 -3.49 16.98
C VAL A 34 -8.26 -4.35 17.25
N GLU A 35 -8.32 -5.64 16.93
CA GLU A 35 -7.19 -6.54 16.89
C GLU A 35 -6.74 -6.63 15.44
N ARG A 36 -5.72 -5.87 15.09
CA ARG A 36 -5.32 -5.70 13.69
C ARG A 36 -4.68 -6.96 13.14
N VAL A 37 -5.20 -7.47 12.03
CA VAL A 37 -4.64 -8.60 11.32
C VAL A 37 -4.25 -8.15 9.90
N SER A 38 -3.01 -8.42 9.53
CA SER A 38 -2.52 -8.14 8.18
C SER A 38 -3.14 -9.07 7.16
N TYR A 39 -3.42 -8.55 5.95
CA TYR A 39 -3.43 -9.42 4.77
C TYR A 39 -2.08 -10.13 4.64
N PRO A 40 -2.04 -11.34 4.04
CA PRO A 40 -0.80 -12.11 3.90
C PRO A 40 0.22 -11.47 2.96
N VAL A 41 -0.23 -10.53 2.13
CA VAL A 41 0.61 -9.78 1.18
C VAL A 41 0.21 -8.32 1.11
N MET A 42 1.03 -7.50 0.48
CA MET A 42 0.75 -6.08 0.23
C MET A 42 -0.54 -5.89 -0.56
N THR A 43 -1.41 -4.99 -0.09
CA THR A 43 -2.63 -4.59 -0.81
C THR A 43 -2.33 -3.56 -1.91
N PRO A 44 -3.15 -3.48 -2.98
CA PRO A 44 -3.01 -2.44 -3.99
C PRO A 44 -3.02 -1.01 -3.42
N SER A 45 -3.89 -0.74 -2.44
CA SER A 45 -3.95 0.57 -1.77
C SER A 45 -2.68 0.91 -1.00
N ALA A 46 -2.05 -0.07 -0.33
CA ALA A 46 -0.76 0.12 0.34
C ALA A 46 0.37 0.38 -0.68
N ALA A 47 0.34 -0.34 -1.82
CA ALA A 47 1.28 -0.12 -2.91
C ALA A 47 1.16 1.30 -3.50
N VAL A 48 -0.06 1.80 -3.72
CA VAL A 48 -0.30 3.20 -4.13
C VAL A 48 0.32 4.16 -3.11
N GLY A 49 0.11 3.95 -1.81
CA GLY A 49 0.69 4.81 -0.76
C GLY A 49 2.22 4.85 -0.79
N VAL A 50 2.89 3.72 -1.08
CA VAL A 50 4.35 3.67 -1.27
C VAL A 50 4.77 4.47 -2.51
N LEU A 51 4.09 4.27 -3.65
CA LEU A 51 4.39 4.98 -4.90
C LEU A 51 4.21 6.50 -4.74
N GLU A 52 3.14 6.94 -4.09
CA GLU A 52 2.87 8.36 -3.79
C GLU A 52 3.91 8.95 -2.84
N SER A 53 4.36 8.20 -1.86
CA SER A 53 5.45 8.62 -0.97
C SER A 53 6.75 8.88 -1.72
N ILE A 54 7.04 8.11 -2.78
CA ILE A 54 8.19 8.32 -3.67
C ILE A 54 7.93 9.50 -4.60
N TYR A 55 6.80 9.50 -5.30
CA TYR A 55 6.46 10.56 -6.25
C TYR A 55 4.95 10.74 -6.38
N TRP A 56 4.47 11.90 -5.97
CA TRP A 56 3.08 12.33 -6.09
C TRP A 56 2.97 13.71 -6.72
N LYS A 57 1.93 13.90 -7.52
CA LYS A 57 1.48 15.18 -8.07
C LYS A 57 -0.05 15.14 -8.24
N PRO A 58 -0.77 16.26 -8.05
CA PRO A 58 -2.23 16.26 -8.20
C PRO A 58 -2.73 16.03 -9.64
N GLN A 59 -1.84 16.07 -10.64
CA GLN A 59 -2.19 15.93 -12.05
C GLN A 59 -2.18 14.49 -12.55
N PHE A 60 -1.87 13.50 -11.72
CA PHE A 60 -1.90 12.08 -12.09
C PHE A 60 -2.20 11.20 -10.88
N ARG A 61 -2.65 10.00 -11.14
CA ARG A 61 -2.82 8.93 -10.13
C ARG A 61 -2.02 7.69 -10.48
N TRP A 62 -1.69 6.90 -9.48
CA TRP A 62 -1.08 5.60 -9.66
C TRP A 62 -2.15 4.53 -9.88
N ASP A 63 -1.90 3.65 -10.85
CA ASP A 63 -2.70 2.46 -11.15
C ASP A 63 -1.81 1.22 -11.03
N VAL A 64 -1.96 0.49 -9.93
CA VAL A 64 -1.20 -0.73 -9.64
C VAL A 64 -1.79 -1.86 -10.46
N VAL A 65 -0.95 -2.55 -11.24
CA VAL A 65 -1.38 -3.64 -12.12
C VAL A 65 -0.97 -5.02 -11.63
N ALA A 66 0.13 -5.10 -10.88
CA ALA A 66 0.56 -6.34 -10.24
C ALA A 66 1.52 -6.07 -9.08
N ILE A 67 1.57 -7.02 -8.14
CA ILE A 67 2.52 -7.04 -7.04
C ILE A 67 3.14 -8.44 -7.00
N GLU A 68 4.48 -8.52 -7.12
CA GLU A 68 5.20 -9.78 -6.92
C GLU A 68 5.65 -9.88 -5.47
N VAL A 69 5.47 -11.05 -4.88
CA VAL A 69 5.96 -11.40 -3.53
C VAL A 69 7.36 -11.99 -3.67
N LEU A 70 8.38 -11.32 -3.15
CA LEU A 70 9.79 -11.71 -3.32
C LEU A 70 10.37 -12.41 -2.09
N ALA A 71 9.72 -12.29 -0.94
CA ALA A 71 10.12 -12.96 0.30
C ALA A 71 9.06 -13.95 0.76
N GLU A 72 9.48 -14.93 1.53
CA GLU A 72 8.57 -15.88 2.18
C GLU A 72 7.57 -15.16 3.09
N ILE A 73 6.30 -15.55 3.05
CA ILE A 73 5.25 -14.97 3.89
C ILE A 73 5.42 -15.48 5.33
N LYS A 74 5.88 -14.60 6.21
CA LYS A 74 6.10 -14.90 7.63
C LYS A 74 5.27 -13.95 8.48
N GLN A 75 4.60 -14.49 9.50
CA GLN A 75 3.81 -13.70 10.43
C GLN A 75 4.47 -13.66 11.81
N PHE A 76 4.21 -12.58 12.53
CA PHE A 76 4.51 -12.46 13.95
C PHE A 76 3.44 -11.64 14.66
N THR A 77 3.30 -11.83 15.96
CA THR A 77 2.37 -11.07 16.79
C THR A 77 3.11 -9.99 17.56
N GLN A 78 2.65 -8.77 17.46
CA GLN A 78 3.14 -7.64 18.23
C GLN A 78 2.06 -7.14 19.19
N ARG A 79 2.39 -7.06 20.49
CA ARG A 79 1.54 -6.41 21.49
C ARG A 79 1.84 -4.91 21.50
N ARG A 80 0.80 -4.10 21.41
CA ARG A 80 0.90 -2.64 21.35
C ARG A 80 0.13 -2.01 22.49
N ASN A 81 0.73 -0.97 23.10
CA ASN A 81 0.03 -0.13 24.05
C ASN A 81 -0.58 1.05 23.28
N GLU A 82 -1.89 1.06 23.13
CA GLU A 82 -2.65 2.16 22.53
C GLU A 82 -3.35 2.96 23.64
N THR A 83 -3.81 4.16 23.35
CA THR A 83 -4.64 4.95 24.24
C THR A 83 -6.06 5.04 23.69
N THR A 84 -7.05 5.03 24.54
CA THR A 84 -8.46 5.29 24.17
C THR A 84 -8.74 6.78 23.96
N ASP A 85 -7.81 7.65 24.40
CA ASP A 85 -7.96 9.08 24.24
C ASP A 85 -7.66 9.51 22.79
N LEU A 86 -8.54 10.38 22.28
CA LEU A 86 -8.28 11.10 21.03
C LEU A 86 -7.48 12.38 21.34
N ALA A 87 -6.33 12.51 20.73
CA ALA A 87 -5.54 13.72 20.81
C ALA A 87 -6.17 14.83 19.94
N SER A 88 -6.54 15.95 20.57
CA SER A 88 -7.02 17.15 19.87
C SER A 88 -5.93 18.20 19.83
N LEU A 89 -5.55 18.66 18.64
CA LEU A 89 -4.54 19.72 18.49
C LEU A 89 -4.98 21.03 19.18
N ALA A 90 -6.26 21.39 19.06
CA ALA A 90 -6.82 22.59 19.70
C ALA A 90 -6.75 22.50 21.23
N GLU A 91 -7.04 21.35 21.82
CA GLU A 91 -6.93 21.13 23.26
C GLU A 91 -5.47 21.10 23.72
N ALA A 92 -4.57 20.52 22.93
CA ALA A 92 -3.15 20.50 23.21
C ALA A 92 -2.56 21.92 23.22
N VAL A 93 -2.90 22.75 22.24
CA VAL A 93 -2.45 24.15 22.16
C VAL A 93 -3.03 25.01 23.29
N SER A 94 -4.31 24.80 23.65
CA SER A 94 -4.95 25.54 24.75
C SER A 94 -4.56 25.06 26.13
N GLY A 95 -3.90 23.91 26.27
CA GLY A 95 -3.53 23.30 27.55
C GLY A 95 -4.73 22.80 28.39
N ARG A 96 -5.94 22.78 27.82
CA ARG A 96 -7.17 22.44 28.54
C ARG A 96 -7.29 20.95 28.87
N ARG A 97 -6.74 20.09 28.04
CA ARG A 97 -6.77 18.64 28.23
C ARG A 97 -5.41 18.03 27.96
N ARG A 98 -4.95 17.24 28.88
CA ARG A 98 -3.75 16.42 28.72
C ARG A 98 -4.17 14.95 28.51
N VAL A 99 -3.63 14.33 27.47
CA VAL A 99 -3.83 12.89 27.26
C VAL A 99 -3.04 12.13 28.32
N ASP A 100 -3.72 11.36 29.15
CA ASP A 100 -3.09 10.46 30.11
C ASP A 100 -2.94 9.07 29.47
N THR A 101 -1.79 8.86 28.85
CA THR A 101 -1.46 7.61 28.18
C THR A 101 -1.25 6.42 29.13
N VAL A 102 -1.06 6.68 30.42
CA VAL A 102 -0.88 5.63 31.42
C VAL A 102 -2.23 5.15 31.93
N ALA A 103 -3.11 6.08 32.34
CA ALA A 103 -4.45 5.75 32.86
C ALA A 103 -5.36 5.14 31.79
N ASN A 104 -5.24 5.63 30.54
CA ASN A 104 -6.11 5.22 29.42
C ASN A 104 -5.43 4.23 28.45
N ARG A 105 -4.44 3.50 28.93
CA ARG A 105 -3.72 2.51 28.14
C ARG A 105 -4.55 1.26 27.92
N VAL A 106 -4.66 0.85 26.67
CA VAL A 106 -5.26 -0.42 26.26
C VAL A 106 -4.23 -1.23 25.50
N GLN A 107 -4.05 -2.49 25.89
CA GLN A 107 -3.21 -3.42 25.17
C GLN A 107 -3.98 -4.08 24.03
N ARG A 108 -3.43 -4.05 22.83
CA ARG A 108 -3.98 -4.70 21.63
C ARG A 108 -2.92 -5.51 20.96
N ASN A 109 -3.29 -6.67 20.43
CA ASN A 109 -2.40 -7.47 19.62
C ASN A 109 -2.58 -7.10 18.14
N ALA A 110 -1.48 -7.18 17.40
CA ALA A 110 -1.52 -7.07 15.95
C ALA A 110 -0.76 -8.25 15.33
N VAL A 111 -1.35 -8.91 14.34
CA VAL A 111 -0.69 -9.93 13.53
C VAL A 111 -0.08 -9.23 12.32
N CYS A 112 1.23 -9.16 12.30
CA CYS A 112 2.04 -8.46 11.30
C CYS A 112 2.81 -9.45 10.43
N LEU A 113 3.34 -8.95 9.31
CA LEU A 113 4.30 -9.67 8.46
C LEU A 113 5.73 -9.24 8.81
N ARG A 114 6.70 -10.15 8.65
CA ARG A 114 8.12 -9.87 8.89
C ARG A 114 8.96 -10.19 7.66
N ASP A 115 10.08 -9.48 7.53
CA ASP A 115 11.08 -9.69 6.48
C ASP A 115 10.47 -9.67 5.07
N VAL A 116 9.66 -8.65 4.79
CA VAL A 116 8.87 -8.58 3.57
C VAL A 116 9.65 -7.93 2.42
N ALA A 117 9.39 -8.42 1.20
CA ALA A 117 9.90 -7.81 -0.03
C ALA A 117 8.89 -7.99 -1.16
N TYR A 118 8.66 -6.91 -1.92
CA TYR A 118 7.70 -6.87 -3.01
C TYR A 118 8.29 -6.16 -4.22
N ARG A 119 7.77 -6.48 -5.41
CA ARG A 119 8.00 -5.71 -6.64
C ARG A 119 6.66 -5.21 -7.13
N ILE A 120 6.50 -3.89 -7.18
CA ILE A 120 5.25 -3.22 -7.56
C ILE A 120 5.34 -2.82 -9.02
N HIS A 121 4.33 -3.20 -9.79
CA HIS A 121 4.13 -2.81 -11.19
C HIS A 121 2.95 -1.84 -11.28
N ALA A 122 3.17 -0.64 -11.82
CA ALA A 122 2.14 0.40 -11.86
C ALA A 122 2.24 1.30 -13.11
N HIS A 123 1.12 1.94 -13.45
CA HIS A 123 1.06 3.01 -14.42
C HIS A 123 0.85 4.36 -13.74
N ALA A 124 1.52 5.39 -14.25
CA ALA A 124 1.19 6.77 -13.93
C ALA A 124 0.09 7.22 -14.90
N VAL A 125 -1.12 7.40 -14.41
CA VAL A 125 -2.29 7.76 -15.24
C VAL A 125 -2.53 9.25 -15.11
N PRO A 126 -2.19 10.08 -16.13
CA PRO A 126 -2.44 11.51 -16.10
C PRO A 126 -3.93 11.82 -16.06
N ASP A 127 -4.31 12.87 -15.33
CA ASP A 127 -5.66 13.41 -15.36
C ASP A 127 -5.93 14.14 -16.68
N LYS A 128 -7.19 14.36 -16.99
CA LYS A 128 -7.63 15.04 -18.23
C LYS A 128 -7.01 16.44 -18.40
N ASN A 129 -6.71 17.11 -17.31
CA ASN A 129 -6.14 18.48 -17.28
C ASN A 129 -4.62 18.46 -17.04
N SER A 130 -3.96 17.31 -17.20
CA SER A 130 -2.51 17.21 -17.03
C SER A 130 -1.80 17.94 -18.17
N ASP A 131 -0.82 18.77 -17.82
CA ASP A 131 0.07 19.47 -18.74
C ASP A 131 1.21 18.59 -19.29
N LYS A 132 1.35 17.38 -18.77
CA LYS A 132 2.45 16.45 -19.10
C LYS A 132 1.93 15.10 -19.55
N PRO A 133 2.62 14.48 -20.52
CA PRO A 133 2.32 13.11 -20.95
C PRO A 133 2.74 12.10 -19.87
N GLU A 134 2.15 10.90 -19.90
CA GLU A 134 2.49 9.77 -19.04
C GLU A 134 3.99 9.52 -18.94
N ALA A 135 4.71 9.60 -20.06
CA ALA A 135 6.15 9.37 -20.11
C ALA A 135 6.94 10.28 -19.16
N ALA A 136 6.55 11.55 -19.04
CA ALA A 136 7.23 12.49 -18.15
C ALA A 136 7.12 12.10 -16.67
N TYR A 137 5.94 11.62 -16.23
CA TYR A 137 5.74 11.14 -14.85
C TYR A 137 6.52 9.85 -14.60
N ARG A 138 6.51 8.91 -15.55
CA ARG A 138 7.27 7.64 -15.48
C ARG A 138 8.78 7.89 -15.36
N ASP A 139 9.34 8.78 -16.19
CA ASP A 139 10.76 9.09 -16.18
C ASP A 139 11.18 9.81 -14.89
N GLN A 140 10.33 10.70 -14.39
CA GLN A 140 10.57 11.36 -13.10
C GLN A 140 10.53 10.36 -11.95
N PHE A 141 9.60 9.41 -11.96
CA PHE A 141 9.52 8.35 -10.96
C PHE A 141 10.78 7.48 -10.99
N ARG A 142 11.19 6.98 -12.17
CA ARG A 142 12.41 6.17 -12.32
C ARG A 142 13.64 6.88 -11.78
N ARG A 143 13.83 8.16 -12.14
CA ARG A 143 14.95 8.95 -11.60
C ARG A 143 14.93 9.05 -10.09
N ARG A 144 13.76 9.15 -9.47
CA ARG A 144 13.65 9.17 -8.01
C ARG A 144 13.99 7.82 -7.40
N VAL A 145 13.48 6.73 -7.96
CA VAL A 145 13.79 5.36 -7.51
C VAL A 145 15.29 5.10 -7.54
N THR A 146 15.95 5.34 -8.69
CA THR A 146 17.40 5.14 -8.84
C THR A 146 18.23 6.01 -7.88
N ARG A 147 17.75 7.20 -7.52
CA ARG A 147 18.43 8.10 -6.56
C ARG A 147 18.07 7.84 -5.10
N GLY A 148 17.14 6.95 -4.82
CA GLY A 148 16.59 6.77 -3.47
C GLY A 148 15.85 7.99 -2.92
N SER A 149 15.33 8.86 -3.81
CA SER A 149 14.67 10.11 -3.43
C SER A 149 13.17 9.92 -3.27
N CYS A 150 12.60 10.36 -2.16
CA CYS A 150 11.16 10.32 -1.91
C CYS A 150 10.61 11.68 -1.48
N PHE A 151 9.31 11.87 -1.61
CA PHE A 151 8.59 13.04 -1.10
C PHE A 151 8.40 12.94 0.42
N SER A 152 8.04 11.74 0.88
CA SER A 152 7.95 11.38 2.30
C SER A 152 8.47 9.96 2.48
N GLN A 153 8.87 9.60 3.70
CA GLN A 153 9.33 8.23 3.97
C GLN A 153 8.21 7.22 3.66
N PRO A 154 8.41 6.29 2.72
CA PRO A 154 7.45 5.21 2.48
C PRO A 154 7.33 4.28 3.69
N TYR A 155 6.16 3.65 3.85
CA TYR A 155 5.90 2.69 4.91
C TYR A 155 5.04 1.52 4.42
N LEU A 156 5.11 0.40 5.12
CA LEU A 156 4.45 -0.86 4.77
C LEU A 156 3.15 -1.04 5.56
N GLY A 157 2.12 -0.28 5.16
CA GLY A 157 0.77 -0.31 5.72
C GLY A 157 0.58 0.61 6.92
N VAL A 158 1.52 0.66 7.88
CA VAL A 158 1.51 1.57 9.02
C VAL A 158 2.83 2.32 9.14
N ARG A 159 2.79 3.54 9.68
CA ARG A 159 3.97 4.44 9.70
C ARG A 159 5.13 3.93 10.53
N GLU A 160 4.89 3.01 11.46
CA GLU A 160 5.93 2.38 12.26
C GLU A 160 6.83 1.44 11.45
N PHE A 161 6.34 0.92 10.32
CA PHE A 161 7.09 -0.01 9.47
C PHE A 161 7.58 0.69 8.21
N SER A 162 8.71 1.37 8.33
CA SER A 162 9.37 2.06 7.22
C SER A 162 9.70 1.09 6.09
N ALA A 163 9.53 1.56 4.85
CA ALA A 163 9.92 0.85 3.65
C ALA A 163 11.21 1.40 3.08
N PHE A 164 12.09 0.49 2.67
CA PHE A 164 13.18 0.76 1.74
C PHE A 164 12.69 0.52 0.32
N PHE A 165 13.30 1.20 -0.66
CA PHE A 165 12.93 1.02 -2.07
C PHE A 165 14.14 1.25 -2.99
N GLY A 166 14.07 0.71 -4.19
CA GLY A 166 15.13 0.84 -5.19
C GLY A 166 14.75 0.20 -6.52
N ASP A 167 15.72 0.21 -7.44
CA ASP A 167 15.58 -0.49 -8.71
C ASP A 167 15.39 -2.00 -8.48
N PRO A 168 14.56 -2.68 -9.29
CA PRO A 168 14.33 -4.11 -9.12
C PRO A 168 15.60 -4.92 -9.40
N ASP A 169 15.87 -5.90 -8.54
CA ASP A 169 16.89 -6.93 -8.75
C ASP A 169 16.32 -8.13 -9.55
N ASP A 170 17.13 -9.16 -9.80
CA ASP A 170 16.73 -10.36 -10.54
C ASP A 170 16.10 -11.45 -9.65
N ARG A 171 15.79 -11.15 -8.40
CA ARG A 171 15.15 -12.08 -7.48
C ARG A 171 13.82 -12.57 -8.04
N PRO A 172 13.59 -13.90 -8.15
CA PRO A 172 12.32 -14.42 -8.61
C PRO A 172 11.21 -14.18 -7.57
N ALA A 173 9.97 -14.11 -8.04
CA ALA A 173 8.82 -14.18 -7.16
C ALA A 173 8.75 -15.56 -6.48
N GLN A 174 8.18 -15.61 -5.28
CA GLN A 174 7.98 -16.86 -4.54
C GLN A 174 7.04 -17.81 -5.32
N PRO A 175 7.31 -19.10 -5.38
CA PRO A 175 6.48 -20.05 -6.13
C PRO A 175 5.21 -20.42 -5.35
N ILE A 176 4.41 -19.39 -4.98
CA ILE A 176 3.18 -19.54 -4.18
C ILE A 176 1.98 -19.34 -5.11
N THR A 177 1.05 -20.31 -5.11
CA THR A 177 -0.24 -20.20 -5.77
C THR A 177 -1.31 -20.48 -4.73
N GLU A 178 -2.10 -19.42 -4.40
CA GLU A 178 -3.07 -19.48 -3.31
C GLU A 178 -4.19 -18.45 -3.52
N LYS A 179 -5.43 -18.84 -3.22
CA LYS A 179 -6.55 -17.90 -3.16
C LYS A 179 -6.52 -17.16 -1.83
N LEU A 180 -6.46 -15.83 -1.90
CA LEU A 180 -6.41 -14.95 -0.73
C LEU A 180 -7.79 -14.45 -0.29
N GLY A 181 -8.83 -14.69 -1.14
CA GLY A 181 -10.18 -14.20 -0.93
C GLY A 181 -10.33 -12.69 -1.16
N LEU A 182 -11.36 -12.10 -0.58
CA LEU A 182 -11.65 -10.67 -0.75
C LEU A 182 -10.53 -9.81 -0.17
N MET A 183 -9.97 -8.94 -1.03
CA MET A 183 -8.94 -7.98 -0.67
C MET A 183 -9.37 -6.56 -1.04
N LEU A 184 -8.99 -5.59 -0.22
CA LEU A 184 -9.21 -4.18 -0.48
C LEU A 184 -8.47 -3.75 -1.75
N HIS A 185 -9.25 -3.29 -2.75
CA HIS A 185 -8.71 -2.77 -4.01
C HIS A 185 -8.33 -1.30 -3.86
N SER A 186 -9.31 -0.45 -3.51
CA SER A 186 -9.08 0.99 -3.34
C SER A 186 -10.01 1.61 -2.30
N VAL A 187 -9.62 2.78 -1.83
CA VAL A 187 -10.42 3.63 -0.94
C VAL A 187 -10.64 4.97 -1.64
N ASP A 188 -11.88 5.36 -1.79
CA ASP A 188 -12.24 6.68 -2.27
C ASP A 188 -12.58 7.60 -1.09
N HIS A 189 -11.70 8.56 -0.83
CA HIS A 189 -11.85 9.56 0.22
C HIS A 189 -12.66 10.80 -0.21
N SER A 190 -13.12 10.86 -1.46
CA SER A 190 -13.96 11.97 -1.94
C SER A 190 -15.40 11.91 -1.42
N THR A 191 -15.81 10.73 -0.93
CA THR A 191 -17.13 10.48 -0.34
C THR A 191 -17.08 10.54 1.19
N THR A 192 -18.21 10.88 1.83
CA THR A 192 -18.35 10.86 3.29
C THR A 192 -19.56 10.01 3.67
N PRO A 193 -19.38 8.82 4.30
CA PRO A 193 -18.11 8.18 4.64
C PRO A 193 -17.32 7.73 3.40
N PRO A 194 -15.99 7.46 3.54
CA PRO A 194 -15.18 6.93 2.44
C PRO A 194 -15.75 5.62 1.88
N SER A 195 -15.72 5.48 0.56
CA SER A 195 -16.16 4.26 -0.11
C SER A 195 -15.00 3.31 -0.39
N PHE A 196 -15.31 2.01 -0.40
CA PHE A 196 -14.32 0.95 -0.56
C PHE A 196 -14.68 0.10 -1.76
N THR A 197 -13.67 -0.32 -2.51
CA THR A 197 -13.81 -1.36 -3.53
C THR A 197 -12.95 -2.56 -3.19
N TRP A 198 -13.38 -3.73 -3.62
CA TRP A 198 -12.80 -5.02 -3.30
C TRP A 198 -12.51 -5.82 -4.57
N PHE A 199 -11.73 -6.87 -4.46
CA PHE A 199 -11.56 -7.84 -5.54
C PHE A 199 -11.26 -9.22 -4.95
N ASP A 200 -11.55 -10.26 -5.72
CA ASP A 200 -11.15 -11.62 -5.36
C ASP A 200 -9.67 -11.79 -5.70
N ALA A 201 -8.85 -11.87 -4.66
CA ALA A 201 -7.41 -11.86 -4.75
C ALA A 201 -6.85 -13.29 -4.81
N GLU A 202 -5.95 -13.53 -5.77
CA GLU A 202 -5.24 -14.79 -5.92
C GLU A 202 -3.77 -14.51 -6.23
N LEU A 203 -2.89 -15.24 -5.57
CA LEU A 203 -1.49 -15.37 -5.96
C LEU A 203 -1.37 -16.49 -6.99
N VAL A 204 -0.71 -16.19 -8.10
CA VAL A 204 -0.31 -17.20 -9.09
C VAL A 204 1.19 -17.12 -9.27
N ASN A 205 1.93 -18.14 -8.82
CA ASN A 205 3.39 -18.13 -8.81
C ASN A 205 3.98 -16.86 -8.15
N GLY A 206 3.41 -16.47 -7.01
CA GLY A 206 3.84 -15.31 -6.24
C GLY A 206 3.45 -13.95 -6.81
N VAL A 207 2.62 -13.91 -7.83
CA VAL A 207 2.15 -12.68 -8.49
C VAL A 207 0.69 -12.44 -8.14
N LEU A 208 0.41 -11.33 -7.48
CA LEU A 208 -0.93 -10.79 -7.29
C LEU A 208 -1.26 -9.86 -8.47
N ARG A 209 -2.21 -10.26 -9.33
CA ARG A 209 -2.71 -9.40 -10.40
C ARG A 209 -3.84 -8.53 -9.88
N VAL A 210 -3.77 -7.24 -10.16
CA VAL A 210 -4.77 -6.27 -9.72
C VAL A 210 -5.69 -5.95 -10.90
N PRO A 211 -7.02 -6.15 -10.76
CA PRO A 211 -7.98 -5.77 -11.80
C PRO A 211 -8.01 -4.25 -11.96
N GLU A 212 -8.45 -3.78 -13.11
CA GLU A 212 -8.57 -2.33 -13.38
C GLU A 212 -9.66 -1.68 -12.52
N GLN A 213 -10.71 -2.43 -12.23
CA GLN A 213 -11.84 -1.96 -11.42
C GLN A 213 -12.11 -2.96 -10.29
N GLY A 214 -12.31 -2.41 -9.11
CA GLY A 214 -12.77 -3.18 -7.96
C GLY A 214 -14.31 -3.30 -7.94
N ILE A 215 -14.79 -4.27 -7.20
CA ILE A 215 -16.22 -4.49 -6.93
C ILE A 215 -16.61 -3.52 -5.78
N PRO A 216 -17.59 -2.63 -5.96
CA PRO A 216 -18.04 -1.76 -4.88
C PRO A 216 -18.62 -2.60 -3.74
N ALA A 217 -18.39 -2.16 -2.50
CA ALA A 217 -19.10 -2.73 -1.37
C ALA A 217 -20.61 -2.49 -1.59
N THR A 218 -21.37 -3.54 -1.87
CA THR A 218 -22.83 -3.45 -1.93
C THR A 218 -23.28 -3.08 -0.52
N GLY A 219 -23.84 -1.89 -0.34
CA GLY A 219 -24.12 -1.33 0.96
C GLY A 219 -24.93 -2.27 1.83
N ALA A 220 -24.45 -2.47 3.05
CA ALA A 220 -25.37 -2.66 4.16
C ALA A 220 -26.04 -1.31 4.39
N ALA A 221 -27.34 -1.22 4.01
CA ALA A 221 -28.22 -0.14 4.34
C ALA A 221 -28.40 -0.06 5.88
#